data_8bd477a282215b5f983c12f5c2d01406
#
_entry.id   8bd477a282215b5f983c12f5c2d01406
#
_cell.length_a   1.000
_cell.length_b   1.000
_cell.length_c   1.000
_cell.angle_alpha   90.00
_cell.angle_beta   90.00
_cell.angle_gamma   90.00
#
_symmetry.space_group_name_H-M   'P 1'
#
loop_
_entity.id
_entity.type
_entity.pdbx_description
1 polymer ?
#
loop_
_entity_poly.entity_id
_entity_poly.type
_entity_poly.pdbx_seq_one_letter_code
_entity_poly.pdbx_strand_id
1 'polypeptide(L)'
;VVAEGVKTPPELKENRRASSIGNLLGNAIAHGTHKDVRVSVLAHIQRGGTPSPFDRIPATRFGVAAVDLIAAGGFGMMVALHGDSIVSVDVAHAVGHLKSVNPNGEVVRTARAIGIGFGD
;
A
#
# COMPACT_ATOMS: atom_id res chain seq x y z
N VAL A 1 10.88 -7.09 -8.05
CA VAL A 1 9.83 -6.16 -7.59
C VAL A 1 10.11 -5.79 -6.15
N VAL A 2 9.98 -4.51 -5.81
CA VAL A 2 10.23 -3.98 -4.46
C VAL A 2 9.01 -3.19 -4.00
N ALA A 3 8.54 -3.47 -2.79
CA ALA A 3 7.42 -2.75 -2.19
C ALA A 3 7.85 -1.38 -1.64
N GLU A 4 6.94 -0.40 -1.65
CA GLU A 4 7.17 0.94 -1.12
C GLU A 4 7.58 0.93 0.37
N GLY A 5 6.97 0.03 1.14
CA GLY A 5 7.18 -0.10 2.58
C GLY A 5 8.42 -0.90 2.99
N VAL A 6 9.28 -1.32 2.05
CA VAL A 6 10.48 -2.10 2.40
C VAL A 6 11.43 -1.28 3.27
N LYS A 7 11.99 -1.90 4.30
CA LYS A 7 12.97 -1.27 5.17
C LYS A 7 14.28 -1.07 4.41
N THR A 8 14.74 0.18 4.35
CA THR A 8 16.03 0.50 3.72
C THR A 8 17.16 -0.11 4.54
N PRO A 9 18.08 -0.87 3.93
CA PRO A 9 19.28 -1.35 4.59
C PRO A 9 20.07 -0.19 5.22
N PRO A 10 20.74 -0.40 6.37
CA PRO A 10 21.48 0.66 7.07
C PRO A 10 22.48 1.40 6.17
N GLU A 11 23.14 0.65 5.27
CA GLU A 11 24.17 1.16 4.36
C GLU A 11 23.61 2.15 3.31
N LEU A 12 22.31 2.09 3.03
CA LEU A 12 21.64 2.93 2.04
C LEU A 12 20.81 4.06 2.67
N LYS A 13 20.78 4.19 3.99
CA LYS A 13 19.92 5.16 4.69
C LYS A 13 20.29 6.61 4.41
N GLU A 14 21.56 6.93 4.27
CA GLU A 14 22.03 8.30 4.03
C GLU A 14 21.51 8.87 2.70
N ASN A 15 21.33 8.03 1.69
CA ASN A 15 20.87 8.42 0.37
C ASN A 15 19.32 8.43 0.22
N ARG A 16 18.56 8.02 1.25
CA ARG A 16 17.09 7.91 1.17
C ARG A 16 16.37 9.25 1.05
N ARG A 17 16.95 10.33 1.54
CA ARG A 17 16.33 11.67 1.46
C ARG A 17 16.30 12.23 0.05
N ALA A 18 17.13 11.73 -0.85
CA ALA A 18 17.28 12.23 -2.22
C ALA A 18 16.70 11.28 -3.29
N SER A 19 16.41 10.02 -2.97
CA SER A 19 16.01 9.02 -3.96
C SER A 19 14.94 8.06 -3.45
N SER A 20 14.07 7.60 -4.35
CA SER A 20 13.12 6.52 -4.03
C SER A 20 13.87 5.22 -3.73
N ILE A 21 13.24 4.32 -2.93
CA ILE A 21 13.82 3.02 -2.61
C ILE A 21 14.16 2.20 -3.87
N GLY A 22 13.36 2.32 -4.93
CA GLY A 22 13.62 1.66 -6.21
C GLY A 22 14.93 2.13 -6.83
N ASN A 23 15.21 3.44 -6.85
CA ASN A 23 16.45 3.99 -7.38
C ASN A 23 17.67 3.59 -6.55
N LEU A 24 17.54 3.61 -5.21
CA LEU A 24 18.62 3.16 -4.32
C LEU A 24 19.01 1.71 -4.58
N LEU A 25 18.03 0.83 -4.70
CA LEU A 25 18.27 -0.59 -5.00
C LEU A 25 18.75 -0.80 -6.42
N GLY A 26 18.22 -0.06 -7.39
CA GLY A 26 18.71 -0.11 -8.78
C GLY A 26 20.20 0.22 -8.87
N ASN A 27 20.63 1.28 -8.20
CA ASN A 27 22.04 1.67 -8.12
C ASN A 27 22.90 0.61 -7.42
N ALA A 28 22.42 0.04 -6.31
CA ALA A 28 23.14 -1.01 -5.59
C ALA A 28 23.30 -2.26 -6.45
N ILE A 29 22.27 -2.67 -7.18
CA ILE A 29 22.32 -3.80 -8.11
C ILE A 29 23.28 -3.51 -9.28
N ALA A 30 23.20 -2.35 -9.90
CA ALA A 30 24.09 -1.94 -10.98
C ALA A 30 25.56 -1.99 -10.53
N HIS A 31 25.85 -1.48 -9.34
CA HIS A 31 27.19 -1.47 -8.77
C HIS A 31 27.71 -2.87 -8.46
N GLY A 32 26.88 -3.73 -7.87
CA GLY A 32 27.26 -5.10 -7.49
C GLY A 32 27.35 -6.08 -8.65
N THR A 33 26.60 -5.83 -9.75
CA THR A 33 26.55 -6.75 -10.90
C THR A 33 27.30 -6.24 -12.13
N HIS A 34 27.68 -4.97 -12.15
CA HIS A 34 28.25 -4.26 -13.32
C HIS A 34 27.37 -4.34 -14.58
N LYS A 35 26.03 -4.42 -14.40
CA LYS A 35 25.06 -4.47 -15.48
C LYS A 35 24.27 -3.17 -15.56
N ASP A 36 23.77 -2.85 -16.77
CA ASP A 36 22.81 -1.76 -16.93
C ASP A 36 21.49 -2.11 -16.24
N VAL A 37 21.07 -1.27 -15.31
CA VAL A 37 19.84 -1.44 -14.50
C VAL A 37 18.90 -0.29 -14.76
N ARG A 38 17.67 -0.61 -15.12
CA ARG A 38 16.59 0.38 -15.30
C ARG A 38 15.53 0.19 -14.23
N VAL A 39 15.13 1.30 -13.61
CA VAL A 39 14.12 1.32 -12.57
C VAL A 39 12.82 1.88 -13.15
N SER A 40 11.73 1.13 -12.98
CA SER A 40 10.38 1.58 -13.29
C SER A 40 9.55 1.65 -12.02
N VAL A 41 9.01 2.82 -11.70
CA VAL A 41 8.14 3.02 -10.56
C VAL A 41 6.69 2.93 -11.04
N LEU A 42 6.01 1.84 -10.70
CA LEU A 42 4.64 1.57 -11.16
C LEU A 42 3.60 2.47 -10.48
N ALA A 43 3.80 2.77 -9.17
CA ALA A 43 2.96 3.67 -8.39
C ALA A 43 1.45 3.49 -8.68
N HIS A 44 0.77 4.55 -9.09
CA HIS A 44 -0.67 4.56 -9.36
C HIS A 44 -1.09 3.71 -10.58
N ILE A 45 -0.15 3.34 -11.45
CA ILE A 45 -0.44 2.47 -12.60
C ILE A 45 -1.00 1.11 -12.14
N GLN A 46 -0.54 0.61 -10.99
CA GLN A 46 -1.05 -0.63 -10.41
C GLN A 46 -2.51 -0.55 -9.94
N ARG A 47 -3.01 0.65 -9.71
CA ARG A 47 -4.40 0.93 -9.29
C ARG A 47 -5.22 1.52 -10.44
N GLY A 48 -4.71 1.47 -11.65
CA GLY A 48 -5.36 2.00 -12.84
C GLY A 48 -6.62 1.22 -13.22
N GLY A 49 -7.40 1.83 -14.09
CA GLY A 49 -8.66 1.30 -14.60
C GLY A 49 -9.84 2.23 -14.30
N THR A 50 -10.90 2.08 -15.08
CA THR A 50 -12.14 2.81 -14.85
C THR A 50 -12.87 2.21 -13.66
N PRO A 51 -13.33 3.03 -12.67
CA PRO A 51 -14.09 2.52 -11.54
C PRO A 51 -15.36 1.78 -11.97
N SER A 52 -15.55 0.61 -11.41
CA SER A 52 -16.75 -0.21 -11.58
C SER A 52 -17.90 0.29 -10.67
N PRO A 53 -19.14 -0.20 -10.84
CA PRO A 53 -20.20 0.04 -9.87
C PRO A 53 -19.85 -0.41 -8.45
N PHE A 54 -19.04 -1.49 -8.32
CA PHE A 54 -18.55 -1.98 -7.04
C PHE A 54 -17.61 -0.99 -6.34
N ASP A 55 -16.90 -0.15 -7.09
CA ASP A 55 -16.08 0.93 -6.53
C ASP A 55 -16.91 2.19 -6.23
N ARG A 56 -17.83 2.53 -7.11
CA ARG A 56 -18.61 3.78 -7.04
C ARG A 56 -19.64 3.80 -5.93
N ILE A 57 -20.37 2.69 -5.73
CA ILE A 57 -21.42 2.61 -4.71
C ILE A 57 -20.83 2.77 -3.30
N PRO A 58 -19.79 2.01 -2.89
CA PRO A 58 -19.15 2.25 -1.60
C PRO A 58 -18.57 3.66 -1.46
N ALA A 59 -17.93 4.19 -2.50
CA ALA A 59 -17.38 5.55 -2.46
C ALA A 59 -18.46 6.60 -2.18
N THR A 60 -19.63 6.50 -2.84
CA THR A 60 -20.76 7.39 -2.58
C THR A 60 -21.28 7.26 -1.16
N ARG A 61 -21.43 6.03 -0.66
CA ARG A 61 -21.85 5.76 0.73
C ARG A 61 -20.87 6.35 1.74
N PHE A 62 -19.55 6.19 1.52
CA PHE A 62 -18.53 6.81 2.35
C PHE A 62 -18.61 8.34 2.33
N GLY A 63 -18.83 8.94 1.16
CA GLY A 63 -18.94 10.39 1.03
C GLY A 63 -20.12 10.95 1.83
N VAL A 64 -21.31 10.36 1.71
CA VAL A 64 -22.50 10.75 2.47
C VAL A 64 -22.25 10.60 3.98
N ALA A 65 -21.79 9.43 4.42
CA ALA A 65 -21.56 9.17 5.83
C ALA A 65 -20.46 10.07 6.43
N ALA A 66 -19.44 10.45 5.66
CA ALA A 66 -18.43 11.40 6.12
C ALA A 66 -18.99 12.80 6.35
N VAL A 67 -19.88 13.27 5.48
CA VAL A 67 -20.57 14.58 5.65
C VAL A 67 -21.46 14.54 6.88
N ASP A 68 -22.26 13.47 7.06
CA ASP A 68 -23.12 13.29 8.23
C ASP A 68 -22.29 13.25 9.54
N LEU A 69 -21.13 12.58 9.52
CA LEU A 69 -20.21 12.51 10.65
C LEU A 69 -19.65 13.88 11.02
N ILE A 70 -19.26 14.69 10.02
CA ILE A 70 -18.80 16.07 10.24
C ILE A 70 -19.93 16.94 10.82
N ALA A 71 -21.13 16.84 10.25
CA ALA A 71 -22.29 17.59 10.73
C ALA A 71 -22.66 17.24 12.18
N ALA A 72 -22.43 15.99 12.58
CA ALA A 72 -22.60 15.53 13.97
C ALA A 72 -21.41 15.88 14.90
N GLY A 73 -20.38 16.59 14.40
CA GLY A 73 -19.20 16.95 15.21
C GLY A 73 -18.22 15.81 15.44
N GLY A 74 -18.27 14.75 14.66
CA GLY A 74 -17.43 13.54 14.80
C GLY A 74 -16.00 13.72 14.28
N PHE A 75 -15.28 14.74 14.76
CA PHE A 75 -13.89 14.99 14.40
C PHE A 75 -12.94 13.95 15.04
N GLY A 76 -11.87 13.62 14.33
CA GLY A 76 -10.94 12.56 14.74
C GLY A 76 -11.42 11.14 14.41
N MET A 77 -12.62 11.02 13.82
CA MET A 77 -13.18 9.77 13.34
C MET A 77 -13.04 9.61 11.84
N MET A 78 -13.04 8.38 11.35
CA MET A 78 -13.15 8.06 9.93
C MET A 78 -14.34 7.13 9.68
N VAL A 79 -14.93 7.22 8.50
CA VAL A 79 -15.94 6.26 8.05
C VAL A 79 -15.28 4.99 7.54
N ALA A 80 -15.84 3.84 7.88
CA ALA A 80 -15.33 2.52 7.52
C ALA A 80 -16.48 1.58 7.15
N LEU A 81 -16.20 0.59 6.31
CA LEU A 81 -17.14 -0.47 5.99
C LEU A 81 -16.92 -1.64 6.96
N HIS A 82 -17.97 -2.05 7.67
CA HIS A 82 -17.99 -3.23 8.50
C HIS A 82 -19.17 -4.12 8.09
N GLY A 83 -18.87 -5.27 7.47
CA GLY A 83 -19.89 -6.04 6.76
C GLY A 83 -20.54 -5.20 5.65
N ASP A 84 -21.85 -5.03 5.71
CA ASP A 84 -22.60 -4.23 4.75
C ASP A 84 -22.93 -2.81 5.24
N SER A 85 -22.45 -2.43 6.43
CA SER A 85 -22.77 -1.17 7.07
C SER A 85 -21.60 -0.20 7.11
N ILE A 86 -21.90 1.10 6.94
CA ILE A 86 -20.92 2.15 7.18
C ILE A 86 -20.95 2.48 8.68
N VAL A 87 -19.78 2.44 9.30
CA VAL A 87 -19.58 2.78 10.72
C VAL A 87 -18.53 3.89 10.84
N SER A 88 -18.47 4.55 11.98
CA SER A 88 -17.37 5.45 12.32
C SER A 88 -16.39 4.76 13.27
N VAL A 89 -15.08 4.94 13.02
CA VAL A 89 -14.00 4.42 13.86
C VAL A 89 -13.00 5.53 14.16
N ASP A 90 -12.34 5.46 15.30
CA ASP A 90 -11.28 6.39 15.67
C ASP A 90 -10.10 6.29 14.70
N VAL A 91 -9.64 7.43 14.17
CA VAL A 91 -8.49 7.48 13.23
C VAL A 91 -7.22 6.96 13.89
N ALA A 92 -6.98 7.28 15.16
CA ALA A 92 -5.80 6.82 15.87
C ALA A 92 -5.78 5.30 16.01
N HIS A 93 -6.96 4.68 16.22
CA HIS A 93 -7.09 3.23 16.23
C HIS A 93 -6.82 2.61 14.84
N ALA A 94 -7.35 3.22 13.80
CA ALA A 94 -7.21 2.73 12.42
C ALA A 94 -5.75 2.76 11.92
N VAL A 95 -4.96 3.77 12.33
CA VAL A 95 -3.55 3.93 11.91
C VAL A 95 -2.55 3.36 12.92
N GLY A 96 -2.99 2.92 14.09
CA GLY A 96 -2.16 2.43 15.18
C GLY A 96 -1.33 1.19 14.82
N HIS A 97 -1.78 0.39 13.86
CA HIS A 97 -1.10 -0.81 13.40
C HIS A 97 -1.06 -0.87 11.87
N LEU A 98 0.15 -1.00 11.33
CA LEU A 98 0.33 -1.28 9.91
C LEU A 98 -0.17 -2.70 9.59
N LYS A 99 -1.11 -2.80 8.67
CA LYS A 99 -1.57 -4.07 8.14
C LYS A 99 -0.53 -4.61 7.16
N SER A 100 0.26 -5.59 7.56
CA SER A 100 1.24 -6.27 6.70
C SER A 100 0.65 -7.54 6.10
N VAL A 101 1.21 -7.94 4.96
CA VAL A 101 0.90 -9.22 4.33
C VAL A 101 1.48 -10.35 5.19
N ASN A 102 0.66 -11.37 5.49
CA ASN A 102 1.15 -12.58 6.17
C ASN A 102 1.91 -13.45 5.15
N PRO A 103 3.25 -13.62 5.28
CA PRO A 103 4.04 -14.42 4.34
C PRO A 103 3.65 -15.90 4.32
N ASN A 104 2.99 -16.39 5.36
CA ASN A 104 2.47 -17.76 5.46
C ASN A 104 0.96 -17.85 5.15
N GLY A 105 0.36 -16.75 4.71
CA GLY A 105 -1.06 -16.69 4.37
C GLY A 105 -1.41 -17.44 3.08
N GLU A 106 -2.68 -17.74 2.91
CA GLU A 106 -3.20 -18.49 1.76
C GLU A 106 -2.86 -17.83 0.42
N VAL A 107 -2.99 -16.52 0.32
CA VAL A 107 -2.70 -15.75 -0.91
C VAL A 107 -1.23 -15.90 -1.32
N VAL A 108 -0.29 -15.80 -0.37
CA VAL A 108 1.15 -15.98 -0.64
C VAL A 108 1.45 -17.42 -1.03
N ARG A 109 0.86 -18.39 -0.32
CA ARG A 109 1.02 -19.81 -0.66
C ARG A 109 0.48 -20.13 -2.06
N THR A 110 -0.65 -19.58 -2.43
CA THR A 110 -1.23 -19.75 -3.78
C THR A 110 -0.32 -19.14 -4.84
N ALA A 111 0.19 -17.94 -4.62
CA ALA A 111 1.12 -17.29 -5.54
C ALA A 111 2.41 -18.11 -5.73
N ARG A 112 2.96 -18.67 -4.65
CA ARG A 112 4.13 -19.57 -4.72
C ARG A 112 3.83 -20.84 -5.52
N ALA A 113 2.63 -21.41 -5.35
CA ALA A 113 2.22 -22.63 -6.05
C ALA A 113 2.15 -22.45 -7.58
N ILE A 114 1.91 -21.22 -8.06
CA ILE A 114 1.96 -20.88 -9.50
C ILE A 114 3.31 -20.31 -9.96
N GLY A 115 4.36 -20.43 -9.13
CA GLY A 115 5.73 -20.09 -9.50
C GLY A 115 6.15 -18.63 -9.27
N ILE A 116 5.40 -17.85 -8.49
CA ILE A 116 5.79 -16.48 -8.15
C ILE A 116 6.83 -16.51 -7.01
N GLY A 117 8.02 -15.98 -7.28
CA GLY A 117 9.07 -15.81 -6.27
C GLY A 117 8.87 -14.55 -5.44
N PHE A 118 9.19 -14.63 -4.14
CA PHE A 118 9.07 -13.51 -3.19
C PHE A 118 10.41 -12.96 -2.73
N GLY A 119 11.52 -13.50 -3.22
CA GLY A 119 12.86 -13.04 -2.91
C GLY A 119 13.40 -13.53 -1.55
N ASP A 120 12.87 -14.63 -1.06
CA ASP A 120 13.25 -15.32 0.19
C ASP A 120 13.82 -16.71 -0.07
#